data_aac00071fead631277ea600c58ec4c37
#
_entry.id   aac00071fead631277ea600c58ec4c37
#
_cell.length_a   1.000
_cell.length_b   1.000
_cell.length_c   1.000
_cell.angle_alpha   90.00
_cell.angle_beta   90.00
_cell.angle_gamma   90.00
#
_symmetry.space_group_name_H-M   'P 1'
#
loop_
_entity.id
_entity.type
_entity.pdbx_description
1 polymer ?
#
loop_
_entity_poly.entity_id
_entity_poly.type
_entity_poly.pdbx_seq_one_letter_code
_entity_poly.pdbx_strand_id
1 'polypeptide(L)'
;IGIQKLRDCLQMQEYFNNLLYFASTITDRKALDELHNELKNNGIKKQSSPKTSLKKVTKKEPFIHTENKDGYIISIGKNNSQNEFLTLHKANKNDIWLHAQKIPGAHVVIHQGNVQEDIPNDIILYAASLAAYYSQSKDSGKVSIDYTKIKYVKKIPQGPLGLVTYSHHKTIVVKPTPHK
;
A
#
# COMPACT_ATOMS: atom_id res chain seq x y z
N ILE A 1 -10.98 23.95 -15.10
CA ILE A 1 -10.79 22.74 -15.99
C ILE A 1 -9.32 22.35 -16.04
N GLY A 2 -8.37 23.29 -16.19
CA GLY A 2 -6.93 22.97 -16.28
C GLY A 2 -6.32 22.35 -15.00
N ILE A 3 -6.64 22.89 -13.82
CA ILE A 3 -6.10 22.42 -12.52
C ILE A 3 -6.56 20.99 -12.21
N GLN A 4 -7.82 20.66 -12.50
CA GLN A 4 -8.32 19.30 -12.25
C GLN A 4 -7.62 18.29 -13.16
N LYS A 5 -7.48 18.59 -14.48
CA LYS A 5 -6.76 17.73 -15.42
C LYS A 5 -5.30 17.51 -15.00
N LEU A 6 -4.63 18.56 -14.51
CA LEU A 6 -3.26 18.44 -14.01
C LEU A 6 -3.19 17.51 -12.80
N ARG A 7 -4.13 17.67 -11.85
CA ARG A 7 -4.21 16.81 -10.66
C ARG A 7 -4.44 15.35 -11.03
N ASP A 8 -5.37 15.09 -11.95
CA ASP A 8 -5.65 13.74 -12.44
C ASP A 8 -4.42 13.12 -13.12
N CYS A 9 -3.69 13.93 -13.90
CA CYS A 9 -2.46 13.51 -14.57
C CYS A 9 -1.35 13.14 -13.54
N LEU A 10 -1.18 13.93 -12.49
CA LEU A 10 -0.21 13.65 -11.42
C LEU A 10 -0.58 12.38 -10.65
N GLN A 11 -1.85 12.15 -10.36
CA GLN A 11 -2.31 10.92 -9.72
C GLN A 11 -2.07 9.69 -10.60
N MET A 12 -2.31 9.79 -11.89
CA MET A 12 -2.01 8.70 -12.83
C MET A 12 -0.51 8.44 -12.92
N GLN A 13 0.31 9.48 -12.91
CA GLN A 13 1.77 9.31 -12.89
C GLN A 13 2.23 8.58 -11.63
N GLU A 14 1.72 8.97 -10.45
CA GLU A 14 2.01 8.31 -9.19
C GLU A 14 1.57 6.83 -9.21
N TYR A 15 0.39 6.55 -9.73
CA TYR A 15 -0.13 5.20 -9.90
C TYR A 15 0.78 4.34 -10.80
N PHE A 16 1.21 4.86 -11.94
CA PHE A 16 2.12 4.12 -12.83
C PHE A 16 3.50 3.93 -12.22
N ASN A 17 4.02 4.88 -11.46
CA ASN A 17 5.27 4.73 -10.73
C ASN A 17 5.16 3.61 -9.70
N ASN A 18 4.05 3.52 -8.96
CA ASN A 18 3.79 2.41 -8.03
C ASN A 18 3.71 1.07 -8.77
N LEU A 19 3.00 1.01 -9.91
CA LEU A 19 2.92 -0.20 -10.73
C LEU A 19 4.29 -0.68 -11.20
N LEU A 20 5.12 0.23 -11.72
CA LEU A 20 6.48 -0.08 -12.17
C LEU A 20 7.35 -0.60 -11.01
N TYR A 21 7.28 0.06 -9.86
CA TYR A 21 7.98 -0.38 -8.66
C TYR A 21 7.55 -1.79 -8.26
N PHE A 22 6.25 -2.04 -8.10
CA PHE A 22 5.76 -3.36 -7.71
C PHE A 22 6.09 -4.42 -8.76
N ALA A 23 5.98 -4.12 -10.05
CA ALA A 23 6.37 -5.03 -11.12
C ALA A 23 7.85 -5.45 -11.02
N SER A 24 8.73 -4.51 -10.63
CA SER A 24 10.16 -4.79 -10.45
C SER A 24 10.48 -5.65 -9.21
N THR A 25 9.54 -5.75 -8.26
CA THR A 25 9.73 -6.51 -7.00
C THR A 25 9.03 -7.86 -6.98
N ILE A 26 8.32 -8.24 -8.06
CA ILE A 26 7.64 -9.53 -8.16
C ILE A 26 8.66 -10.67 -8.19
N THR A 27 8.48 -11.63 -7.28
CA THR A 27 9.32 -12.83 -7.17
C THR A 27 8.54 -14.12 -7.32
N ASP A 28 7.21 -14.06 -7.32
CA ASP A 28 6.35 -15.24 -7.39
C ASP A 28 5.17 -15.05 -8.36
N ARG A 29 4.62 -16.20 -8.81
CA ARG A 29 3.54 -16.24 -9.79
C ARG A 29 2.24 -15.60 -9.29
N LYS A 30 1.96 -15.70 -7.99
CA LYS A 30 0.72 -15.15 -7.41
C LYS A 30 0.71 -13.62 -7.47
N ALA A 31 1.84 -12.98 -7.11
CA ALA A 31 2.00 -11.55 -7.22
C ALA A 31 1.90 -11.07 -8.67
N LEU A 32 2.43 -11.86 -9.62
CA LEU A 32 2.29 -11.57 -11.05
C LEU A 32 0.83 -11.65 -11.51
N ASP A 33 0.08 -12.66 -11.08
CA ASP A 33 -1.34 -12.81 -11.42
C ASP A 33 -2.19 -11.67 -10.82
N GLU A 34 -1.88 -11.22 -9.59
CA GLU A 34 -2.53 -10.06 -8.98
C GLU A 34 -2.27 -8.78 -9.79
N LEU A 35 -1.02 -8.52 -10.19
CA LEU A 35 -0.66 -7.37 -11.04
C LEU A 35 -1.35 -7.44 -12.41
N HIS A 36 -1.36 -8.62 -13.04
CA HIS A 36 -2.04 -8.82 -14.32
C HIS A 36 -3.56 -8.53 -14.21
N ASN A 37 -4.20 -8.98 -13.14
CA ASN A 37 -5.61 -8.69 -12.89
C ASN A 37 -5.86 -7.20 -12.66
N GLU A 38 -4.96 -6.51 -11.95
CA GLU A 38 -5.03 -5.07 -11.76
C GLU A 38 -4.97 -4.32 -13.10
N LEU A 39 -3.99 -4.62 -13.95
CA LEU A 39 -3.83 -4.03 -15.28
C LEU A 39 -5.05 -4.30 -16.18
N LYS A 40 -5.59 -5.52 -16.12
CA LYS A 40 -6.78 -5.91 -16.88
C LYS A 40 -8.03 -5.14 -16.45
N ASN A 41 -8.22 -4.93 -15.14
CA ASN A 41 -9.39 -4.25 -14.59
C ASN A 41 -9.33 -2.73 -14.80
N ASN A 42 -8.13 -2.14 -14.89
CA ASN A 42 -7.93 -0.70 -15.12
C ASN A 42 -7.87 -0.31 -16.60
N GLY A 43 -8.30 -1.20 -17.52
CA GLY A 43 -8.47 -0.87 -18.93
C GLY A 43 -7.18 -0.78 -19.75
N ILE A 44 -6.03 -1.13 -19.17
CA ILE A 44 -4.77 -1.27 -19.91
C ILE A 44 -4.80 -2.62 -20.64
N LYS A 45 -5.69 -2.74 -21.61
CA LYS A 45 -5.85 -3.94 -22.43
C LYS A 45 -5.13 -3.82 -23.76
N LYS A 46 -4.33 -4.81 -24.13
CA LYS A 46 -4.25 -5.24 -25.51
C LYS A 46 -5.59 -5.87 -25.89
N GLN A 47 -6.27 -5.29 -26.89
CA GLN A 47 -7.38 -5.96 -27.55
C GLN A 47 -6.86 -7.25 -28.18
N SER A 48 -7.27 -8.38 -27.66
CA SER A 48 -7.50 -9.60 -28.44
C SER A 48 -7.89 -10.74 -27.52
N SER A 49 -9.17 -11.06 -27.50
CA SER A 49 -9.70 -12.43 -27.56
C SER A 49 -11.19 -12.46 -27.29
N PRO A 50 -11.98 -13.33 -27.95
CA PRO A 50 -13.44 -13.30 -27.94
C PRO A 50 -14.03 -13.68 -26.60
N LYS A 51 -15.19 -13.14 -26.33
CA LYS A 51 -16.03 -13.34 -25.15
C LYS A 51 -16.29 -14.84 -24.91
N THR A 52 -15.61 -15.39 -23.94
CA THR A 52 -16.07 -16.60 -23.26
C THR A 52 -16.77 -16.20 -21.97
N SER A 53 -17.92 -16.82 -21.75
CA SER A 53 -18.91 -16.55 -20.72
C SER A 53 -18.34 -16.11 -19.36
N LEU A 54 -18.87 -15.00 -18.86
CA LEU A 54 -18.64 -14.46 -17.52
C LEU A 54 -19.07 -15.48 -16.44
N LYS A 55 -18.15 -16.32 -16.02
CA LYS A 55 -18.23 -16.86 -14.65
C LYS A 55 -18.03 -15.67 -13.71
N LYS A 56 -18.98 -15.40 -12.82
CA LYS A 56 -18.80 -14.51 -11.66
C LYS A 56 -17.53 -14.94 -10.95
N VAL A 57 -16.44 -14.27 -11.21
CA VAL A 57 -15.22 -14.42 -10.42
C VAL A 57 -15.56 -13.80 -9.07
N THR A 58 -15.80 -14.63 -8.08
CA THR A 58 -15.79 -14.21 -6.68
C THR A 58 -14.47 -13.47 -6.49
N LYS A 59 -14.53 -12.16 -6.19
CA LYS A 59 -13.33 -11.36 -5.92
C LYS A 59 -12.66 -11.98 -4.70
N LYS A 60 -11.65 -12.80 -4.94
CA LYS A 60 -10.83 -13.36 -3.88
C LYS A 60 -10.12 -12.20 -3.20
N GLU A 61 -10.22 -12.12 -1.88
CA GLU A 61 -9.51 -11.10 -1.11
C GLU A 61 -8.01 -11.18 -1.39
N PRO A 62 -7.33 -10.03 -1.57
CA PRO A 62 -5.88 -9.99 -1.76
C PRO A 62 -5.16 -10.65 -0.58
N PHE A 63 -4.10 -11.35 -0.85
CA PHE A 63 -3.25 -11.90 0.20
C PHE A 63 -2.44 -10.77 0.85
N ILE A 64 -2.58 -10.60 2.17
CA ILE A 64 -1.84 -9.62 2.94
C ILE A 64 -0.78 -10.34 3.77
N HIS A 65 0.48 -9.95 3.55
CA HIS A 65 1.58 -10.43 4.39
C HIS A 65 1.45 -9.84 5.80
N THR A 66 1.63 -10.67 6.83
CA THR A 66 1.56 -10.25 8.24
C THR A 66 2.76 -10.74 9.01
N GLU A 67 3.23 -9.89 9.93
CA GLU A 67 4.31 -10.20 10.88
C GLU A 67 3.80 -9.94 12.30
N ASN A 68 4.39 -10.63 13.28
CA ASN A 68 4.13 -10.39 14.69
C ASN A 68 5.40 -9.81 15.33
N LYS A 69 5.28 -8.68 16.00
CA LYS A 69 6.36 -8.07 16.76
C LYS A 69 5.83 -7.72 18.14
N ASP A 70 6.34 -8.42 19.16
CA ASP A 70 6.01 -8.22 20.57
C ASP A 70 4.49 -8.20 20.86
N GLY A 71 3.75 -9.09 20.19
CA GLY A 71 2.30 -9.21 20.31
C GLY A 71 1.48 -8.30 19.36
N TYR A 72 2.11 -7.37 18.66
CA TYR A 72 1.45 -6.55 17.65
C TYR A 72 1.48 -7.22 16.27
N ILE A 73 0.32 -7.28 15.64
CA ILE A 73 0.20 -7.76 14.25
C ILE A 73 0.46 -6.58 13.32
N ILE A 74 1.42 -6.75 12.40
CA ILE A 74 1.79 -5.77 11.39
C ILE A 74 1.46 -6.35 10.02
N SER A 75 0.62 -5.68 9.26
CA SER A 75 0.23 -6.09 7.91
C SER A 75 0.89 -5.21 6.86
N ILE A 76 1.29 -5.83 5.73
CA ILE A 76 2.06 -5.19 4.66
C ILE A 76 1.37 -5.45 3.32
N GLY A 77 0.99 -4.38 2.62
CA GLY A 77 0.49 -4.44 1.25
C GLY A 77 1.65 -4.26 0.26
N LYS A 78 1.86 -5.24 -0.61
CA LYS A 78 3.00 -5.28 -1.54
C LYS A 78 2.62 -5.02 -3.00
N ASN A 79 1.44 -4.47 -3.25
CA ASN A 79 0.97 -3.94 -4.54
C ASN A 79 -0.22 -3.01 -4.31
N ASN A 80 -0.69 -2.30 -5.35
CA ASN A 80 -1.77 -1.32 -5.21
C ASN A 80 -3.08 -1.95 -4.72
N SER A 81 -3.42 -3.15 -5.18
CA SER A 81 -4.62 -3.87 -4.75
C SER A 81 -4.56 -4.25 -3.27
N GLN A 82 -3.40 -4.76 -2.82
CA GLN A 82 -3.15 -5.09 -1.42
C GLN A 82 -3.12 -3.83 -0.53
N ASN A 83 -2.48 -2.75 -1.00
CA ASN A 83 -2.44 -1.46 -0.31
C ASN A 83 -3.86 -0.92 -0.09
N GLU A 84 -4.70 -0.92 -1.12
CA GLU A 84 -6.09 -0.46 -1.03
C GLU A 84 -6.90 -1.34 -0.08
N PHE A 85 -6.85 -2.65 -0.26
CA PHE A 85 -7.59 -3.60 0.57
C PHE A 85 -7.18 -3.49 2.04
N LEU A 86 -5.89 -3.48 2.34
CA LEU A 86 -5.36 -3.36 3.69
C LEU A 86 -5.85 -2.07 4.36
N THR A 87 -5.71 -0.94 3.67
CA THR A 87 -5.96 0.38 4.24
C THR A 87 -7.45 0.70 4.39
N LEU A 88 -8.28 0.30 3.41
CA LEU A 88 -9.68 0.75 3.34
C LEU A 88 -10.69 -0.32 3.80
N HIS A 89 -10.29 -1.60 3.84
CA HIS A 89 -11.21 -2.71 4.13
C HIS A 89 -10.80 -3.58 5.32
N LYS A 90 -9.49 -3.77 5.55
CA LYS A 90 -9.00 -4.65 6.62
C LYS A 90 -8.65 -3.91 7.91
N ALA A 91 -8.06 -2.73 7.80
CA ALA A 91 -7.62 -1.95 8.96
C ALA A 91 -8.78 -1.30 9.71
N ASN A 92 -8.65 -1.20 11.03
CA ASN A 92 -9.58 -0.52 11.93
C ASN A 92 -9.21 0.97 12.08
N LYS A 93 -10.16 1.81 12.48
CA LYS A 93 -10.01 3.27 12.58
C LYS A 93 -8.84 3.73 13.48
N ASN A 94 -8.50 2.93 14.49
CA ASN A 94 -7.44 3.25 15.45
C ASN A 94 -6.09 2.64 15.09
N ASP A 95 -6.03 1.73 14.11
CA ASP A 95 -4.78 1.16 13.63
C ASP A 95 -3.86 2.27 13.08
N ILE A 96 -2.55 2.06 13.13
CA ILE A 96 -1.56 3.00 12.61
C ILE A 96 -1.17 2.58 11.20
N TRP A 97 -1.36 3.47 10.26
CA TRP A 97 -0.93 3.36 8.87
C TRP A 97 0.42 4.06 8.69
N LEU A 98 1.31 3.44 7.92
CA LEU A 98 2.64 3.96 7.61
C LEU A 98 2.93 3.82 6.11
N HIS A 99 3.63 4.79 5.55
CA HIS A 99 4.06 4.78 4.14
C HIS A 99 5.30 5.64 3.94
N ALA A 100 6.15 5.26 2.99
CA ALA A 100 7.32 6.05 2.60
C ALA A 100 6.88 7.35 1.93
N GLN A 101 7.42 8.48 2.41
CA GLN A 101 6.99 9.80 1.99
C GLN A 101 7.31 10.07 0.51
N LYS A 102 6.30 10.36 -0.31
CA LYS A 102 6.41 10.78 -1.73
C LYS A 102 7.16 9.80 -2.65
N ILE A 103 7.27 8.53 -2.27
CA ILE A 103 7.91 7.50 -3.10
C ILE A 103 7.05 6.24 -3.14
N PRO A 104 7.10 5.46 -4.23
CA PRO A 104 6.41 4.19 -4.33
C PRO A 104 6.79 3.22 -3.21
N GLY A 105 5.79 2.54 -2.64
CA GLY A 105 6.05 1.59 -1.56
C GLY A 105 4.81 0.90 -1.00
N ALA A 106 5.06 0.04 -0.05
CA ALA A 106 4.05 -0.69 0.68
C ALA A 106 3.27 0.21 1.65
N HIS A 107 1.96 -0.01 1.77
CA HIS A 107 1.23 0.42 2.95
C HIS A 107 1.51 -0.59 4.08
N VAL A 108 1.91 -0.09 5.22
CA VAL A 108 2.12 -0.91 6.42
C VAL A 108 1.10 -0.48 7.47
N VAL A 109 0.46 -1.45 8.12
CA VAL A 109 -0.54 -1.18 9.16
C VAL A 109 -0.18 -1.96 10.42
N ILE A 110 -0.07 -1.26 11.54
CA ILE A 110 0.02 -1.85 12.87
C ILE A 110 -1.40 -1.98 13.41
N HIS A 111 -1.84 -3.20 13.67
CA HIS A 111 -3.16 -3.45 14.25
C HIS A 111 -3.10 -3.25 15.77
N GLN A 112 -3.84 -2.25 16.27
CA GLN A 112 -3.88 -1.93 17.70
C GLN A 112 -4.66 -2.96 18.52
N GLY A 113 -5.57 -3.72 17.86
CA GLY A 113 -6.43 -4.67 18.56
C GLY A 113 -7.35 -3.98 19.57
N ASN A 114 -7.54 -4.61 20.74
CA ASN A 114 -8.38 -4.08 21.82
C ASN A 114 -7.58 -3.30 22.87
N VAL A 115 -6.31 -3.01 22.62
CA VAL A 115 -5.43 -2.28 23.54
C VAL A 115 -5.81 -0.80 23.50
N GLN A 116 -6.10 -0.23 24.67
CA GLN A 116 -6.43 1.20 24.80
C GLN A 116 -5.18 2.09 24.91
N GLU A 117 -4.04 1.50 25.17
CA GLU A 117 -2.76 2.20 25.28
C GLU A 117 -2.21 2.59 23.90
N ASP A 118 -1.40 3.65 23.87
CA ASP A 118 -0.72 4.05 22.65
C ASP A 118 0.31 2.99 22.23
N ILE A 119 0.44 2.77 20.92
CA ILE A 119 1.42 1.81 20.38
C ILE A 119 2.84 2.28 20.75
N PRO A 120 3.67 1.40 21.33
CA PRO A 120 5.04 1.73 21.72
C PRO A 120 5.89 2.24 20.55
N ASN A 121 6.81 3.17 20.84
CA ASN A 121 7.64 3.79 19.82
C ASN A 121 8.56 2.79 19.08
N ASP A 122 9.02 1.74 19.74
CA ASP A 122 9.85 0.68 19.14
C ASP A 122 9.05 -0.13 18.11
N ILE A 123 7.75 -0.36 18.32
CA ILE A 123 6.85 -1.00 17.35
C ILE A 123 6.62 -0.07 16.15
N ILE A 124 6.44 1.23 16.38
CA ILE A 124 6.32 2.22 15.29
C ILE A 124 7.60 2.27 14.46
N LEU A 125 8.77 2.31 15.11
CA LEU A 125 10.07 2.30 14.43
C LEU A 125 10.29 1.01 13.63
N TYR A 126 9.90 -0.13 14.19
CA TYR A 126 9.95 -1.42 13.51
C TYR A 126 9.08 -1.42 12.24
N ALA A 127 7.81 -1.03 12.36
CA ALA A 127 6.89 -0.94 11.22
C ALA A 127 7.35 0.08 10.18
N ALA A 128 7.95 1.20 10.61
CA ALA A 128 8.53 2.18 9.72
C ALA A 128 9.74 1.64 8.95
N SER A 129 10.60 0.83 9.59
CA SER A 129 11.71 0.18 8.91
C SER A 129 11.23 -0.82 7.85
N LEU A 130 10.08 -1.49 8.10
CA LEU A 130 9.38 -2.30 7.10
C LEU A 130 8.89 -1.47 5.91
N ALA A 131 8.19 -0.36 6.18
CA ALA A 131 7.71 0.53 5.12
C ALA A 131 8.87 1.07 4.28
N ALA A 132 10.00 1.39 4.89
CA ALA A 132 11.22 1.78 4.21
C ALA A 132 11.80 0.65 3.34
N TYR A 133 11.87 -0.56 3.88
CA TYR A 133 12.40 -1.74 3.16
C TYR A 133 11.54 -2.13 1.96
N TYR A 134 10.20 -2.04 2.09
CA TYR A 134 9.25 -2.29 1.00
C TYR A 134 8.91 -1.02 0.22
N SER A 135 9.87 -0.11 0.04
CA SER A 135 9.76 1.09 -0.78
C SER A 135 10.83 1.13 -1.87
N GLN A 136 10.66 2.02 -2.83
CA GLN A 136 11.64 2.26 -3.89
C GLN A 136 13.01 2.69 -3.34
N SER A 137 13.07 3.22 -2.10
CA SER A 137 14.30 3.64 -1.42
C SER A 137 14.89 2.60 -0.48
N LYS A 138 14.61 1.31 -0.68
CA LYS A 138 15.08 0.20 0.18
C LYS A 138 16.60 0.15 0.39
N ASP A 139 17.36 0.61 -0.59
CA ASP A 139 18.82 0.63 -0.58
C ASP A 139 19.40 1.96 -0.08
N SER A 140 18.55 2.90 0.33
CA SER A 140 18.96 4.20 0.87
C SER A 140 19.38 4.08 2.35
N GLY A 141 20.31 4.93 2.78
CA GLY A 141 20.75 4.95 4.18
C GLY A 141 19.67 5.43 5.15
N LYS A 142 18.77 6.32 4.68
CA LYS A 142 17.67 6.91 5.46
C LYS A 142 16.46 7.14 4.58
N VAL A 143 15.27 6.81 5.11
CA VAL A 143 13.98 7.01 4.42
C VAL A 143 13.01 7.70 5.38
N SER A 144 12.33 8.74 4.89
CA SER A 144 11.25 9.41 5.63
C SER A 144 9.97 8.61 5.51
N ILE A 145 9.36 8.26 6.65
CA ILE A 145 8.12 7.52 6.74
C ILE A 145 7.07 8.39 7.42
N ASP A 146 5.97 8.60 6.73
CA ASP A 146 4.79 9.24 7.32
C ASP A 146 3.92 8.17 7.98
N TYR A 147 3.38 8.49 9.16
CA TYR A 147 2.45 7.62 9.87
C TYR A 147 1.31 8.40 10.53
N THR A 148 0.13 7.80 10.52
CA THR A 148 -1.09 8.38 11.09
C THR A 148 -2.10 7.28 11.43
N LYS A 149 -3.17 7.62 12.18
CA LYS A 149 -4.27 6.68 12.40
C LYS A 149 -5.10 6.50 11.12
N ILE A 150 -5.56 5.28 10.87
CA ILE A 150 -6.37 4.93 9.68
C ILE A 150 -7.57 5.87 9.49
N LYS A 151 -8.20 6.35 10.57
CA LYS A 151 -9.33 7.30 10.46
C LYS A 151 -9.01 8.60 9.72
N TYR A 152 -7.73 8.93 9.57
CA TYR A 152 -7.25 10.11 8.84
C TYR A 152 -6.75 9.79 7.42
N VAL A 153 -6.85 8.52 7.00
CA VAL A 153 -6.49 8.06 5.65
C VAL A 153 -7.77 7.89 4.84
N LYS A 154 -7.83 8.46 3.65
CA LYS A 154 -9.02 8.43 2.79
C LYS A 154 -8.65 8.07 1.37
N LYS A 155 -9.51 7.29 0.71
CA LYS A 155 -9.40 7.08 -0.72
C LYS A 155 -9.58 8.39 -1.48
N ILE A 156 -8.80 8.59 -2.54
CA ILE A 156 -9.01 9.70 -3.48
C ILE A 156 -10.29 9.39 -4.28
N PRO A 157 -11.31 10.25 -4.26
CA PRO A 157 -12.53 10.04 -5.03
C PRO A 157 -12.21 9.87 -6.51
N GLN A 158 -12.68 8.79 -7.12
CA GLN A 158 -12.39 8.42 -8.53
C GLN A 158 -10.89 8.27 -8.87
N GLY A 159 -10.04 8.30 -7.84
CA GLY A 159 -8.59 8.12 -7.99
C GLY A 159 -8.18 6.68 -8.29
N PRO A 160 -6.96 6.49 -8.80
CA PRO A 160 -6.40 5.18 -9.08
C PRO A 160 -6.33 4.29 -7.84
N LEU A 161 -6.26 2.98 -8.08
CA LEU A 161 -6.16 1.95 -7.05
C LEU A 161 -4.92 2.16 -6.17
N GLY A 162 -5.08 2.02 -4.86
CA GLY A 162 -4.00 2.10 -3.88
C GLY A 162 -3.58 3.52 -3.49
N LEU A 163 -4.02 4.57 -4.21
CA LEU A 163 -3.72 5.95 -3.85
C LEU A 163 -4.67 6.48 -2.79
N VAL A 164 -4.11 7.13 -1.79
CA VAL A 164 -4.83 7.70 -0.65
C VAL A 164 -4.37 9.13 -0.35
N THR A 165 -5.25 9.90 0.27
CA THR A 165 -4.89 11.13 0.96
C THR A 165 -4.89 10.88 2.45
N TYR A 166 -4.03 11.58 3.19
CA TYR A 166 -3.96 11.45 4.64
C TYR A 166 -3.64 12.80 5.30
N SER A 167 -4.00 12.91 6.55
CA SER A 167 -3.78 14.10 7.38
C SER A 167 -3.32 13.70 8.79
N HIS A 168 -3.00 14.70 9.63
CA HIS A 168 -2.57 14.49 11.03
C HIS A 168 -1.39 13.51 11.17
N HIS A 169 -0.58 13.39 10.14
CA HIS A 169 0.57 12.50 10.14
C HIS A 169 1.74 13.09 10.90
N LYS A 170 2.57 12.20 11.39
CA LYS A 170 3.93 12.48 11.86
C LYS A 170 4.90 11.83 10.88
N THR A 171 6.12 12.37 10.80
CA THR A 171 7.18 11.83 9.95
C THR A 171 8.34 11.39 10.83
N ILE A 172 8.85 10.19 10.58
CA ILE A 172 10.06 9.67 11.19
C ILE A 172 11.05 9.24 10.11
N VAL A 173 12.34 9.31 10.42
CA VAL A 173 13.41 8.92 9.50
C VAL A 173 14.03 7.63 10.03
N VAL A 174 14.00 6.59 9.20
CA VAL A 174 14.50 5.27 9.57
C VAL A 174 15.44 4.71 8.53
N LYS A 175 16.25 3.72 8.91
CA LYS A 175 17.02 2.89 7.98
C LYS A 175 16.14 1.72 7.51
N PRO A 176 16.10 1.43 6.19
CA PRO A 176 15.47 0.22 5.70
C PRO A 176 16.13 -1.01 6.31
N THR A 177 15.35 -1.91 6.89
CA THR A 177 15.87 -3.12 7.51
C THR A 177 15.13 -4.32 6.95
N PRO A 178 15.84 -5.31 6.34
CA PRO A 178 15.22 -6.54 5.89
C PRO A 178 14.77 -7.35 7.12
N HIS A 179 13.63 -8.02 7.00
CA HIS A 179 13.20 -9.00 7.99
C HIS A 179 13.78 -10.37 7.69
N LYS A 180 14.15 -11.04 8.79
CA LYS A 180 14.52 -12.46 8.77
C LYS A 180 13.28 -13.31 8.93
#